data_5f0f944482b8fda3812c518da1307368
#
_entry.id   5f0f944482b8fda3812c518da1307368
#
_cell.length_a   1.000
_cell.length_b   1.000
_cell.length_c   1.000
_cell.angle_alpha   90.00
_cell.angle_beta   90.00
_cell.angle_gamma   90.00
#
_symmetry.space_group_name_H-M   'P 1'
#
loop_
_entity.id
_entity.type
_entity.pdbx_description
1 polymer ?
#
loop_
_entity_poly.entity_id
_entity_poly.type
_entity_poly.pdbx_seq_one_letter_code
_entity_poly.pdbx_strand_id
1 'polypeptide(L)'
;MFKDISFAYPWVLYFIMIVPILIAWYIWQGRKKQAAITYSSLKMFEKIPATFRERLRHLPFALRMLALVFLIIALARPQNFSAGQSVNAEGIDIAMVLDISGSMLAEDFKPNRLEAAKNVIDNFVSARTTDRIGLVIFSREAFTQCPLTIDYSVLRNLLGDIRTGMIEDGTAIGNGIANGINRLKDSDAESRVIILLTDGVNNAGEVDPISAAEIAST
;
A
#
# COMPACT_ATOMS: atom_id res chain seq x y z
N MET A 1 -19.13 7.01 9.97
CA MET A 1 -18.83 7.02 8.54
C MET A 1 -17.67 7.97 8.15
N PHE A 2 -16.96 8.60 9.11
CA PHE A 2 -15.83 9.52 8.86
C PHE A 2 -14.63 9.22 9.78
N LYS A 3 -14.44 7.96 10.21
CA LYS A 3 -13.50 7.63 11.29
C LYS A 3 -12.05 7.39 10.84
N ASP A 4 -11.79 7.31 9.53
CA ASP A 4 -10.48 6.89 9.00
C ASP A 4 -9.92 7.85 7.94
N ILE A 5 -10.26 9.17 8.05
CA ILE A 5 -9.66 10.18 7.17
C ILE A 5 -8.38 10.68 7.84
N SER A 6 -7.23 10.33 7.28
CA SER A 6 -5.96 10.96 7.64
C SER A 6 -5.56 11.98 6.58
N PHE A 7 -4.83 13.00 6.99
CA PHE A 7 -4.33 14.04 6.10
C PHE A 7 -2.84 13.81 5.82
N ALA A 8 -2.46 13.80 4.55
CA ALA A 8 -1.05 13.65 4.17
C ALA A 8 -0.18 14.83 4.71
N TYR A 9 -0.77 16.03 4.78
CA TYR A 9 -0.08 17.21 5.27
C TYR A 9 -0.91 17.94 6.34
N PRO A 10 -0.99 17.43 7.59
CA PRO A 10 -1.84 18.01 8.63
C PRO A 10 -1.46 19.45 9.01
N TRP A 11 -0.20 19.84 8.83
CA TRP A 11 0.27 21.20 9.09
C TRP A 11 -0.39 22.25 8.19
N VAL A 12 -0.87 21.88 7.00
CA VAL A 12 -1.59 22.80 6.09
C VAL A 12 -2.91 23.26 6.69
N LEU A 13 -3.52 22.49 7.59
CA LEU A 13 -4.76 22.88 8.25
C LEU A 13 -4.60 24.10 9.16
N TYR A 14 -3.39 24.41 9.63
CA TYR A 14 -3.16 25.66 10.39
C TYR A 14 -3.43 26.93 9.57
N PHE A 15 -3.36 26.87 8.23
CA PHE A 15 -3.73 27.98 7.37
C PHE A 15 -5.23 28.35 7.44
N ILE A 16 -6.10 27.49 7.98
CA ILE A 16 -7.51 27.83 8.24
C ILE A 16 -7.62 29.01 9.21
N MET A 17 -6.63 29.20 10.10
CA MET A 17 -6.60 30.36 11.00
C MET A 17 -6.49 31.70 10.27
N ILE A 18 -6.07 31.74 9.02
CA ILE A 18 -6.03 32.94 8.19
C ILE A 18 -7.45 33.42 7.86
N VAL A 19 -8.41 32.50 7.74
CA VAL A 19 -9.80 32.83 7.36
C VAL A 19 -10.48 33.78 8.34
N PRO A 20 -10.49 33.55 9.66
CA PRO A 20 -11.09 34.51 10.61
C PRO A 20 -10.36 35.87 10.63
N ILE A 21 -9.05 35.89 10.39
CA ILE A 21 -8.28 37.12 10.29
C ILE A 21 -8.73 37.96 9.09
N LEU A 22 -8.92 37.30 7.93
CA LEU A 22 -9.42 37.95 6.72
C LEU A 22 -10.86 38.45 6.88
N ILE A 23 -11.70 37.71 7.59
CA ILE A 23 -13.08 38.15 7.91
C ILE A 23 -13.06 39.37 8.81
N ALA A 24 -12.25 39.35 9.88
CA ALA A 24 -12.10 40.48 10.80
C ALA A 24 -11.59 41.73 10.06
N TRP A 25 -10.59 41.58 9.20
CA TRP A 25 -10.04 42.63 8.37
C TRP A 25 -11.08 43.20 7.40
N TYR A 26 -11.89 42.35 6.76
CA TYR A 26 -12.96 42.78 5.87
C TYR A 26 -14.02 43.61 6.59
N ILE A 27 -14.43 43.20 7.79
CA ILE A 27 -15.41 43.92 8.62
C ILE A 27 -14.83 45.29 9.03
N TRP A 28 -13.56 45.30 9.46
CA TRP A 28 -12.88 46.54 9.86
C TRP A 28 -12.72 47.54 8.71
N GLN A 29 -12.35 47.06 7.53
CA GLN A 29 -12.22 47.87 6.32
C GLN A 29 -13.57 48.43 5.87
N GLY A 30 -14.64 47.61 5.96
CA GLY A 30 -16.00 48.03 5.64
C GLY A 30 -16.51 49.19 6.51
N ARG A 31 -16.09 49.22 7.78
CA ARG A 31 -16.40 50.31 8.71
C ARG A 31 -15.65 51.63 8.40
N LYS A 32 -14.43 51.54 7.86
CA LYS A 32 -13.59 52.70 7.54
C LYS A 32 -13.93 53.34 6.19
N LYS A 33 -14.50 52.62 5.25
CA LYS A 33 -14.76 53.07 3.88
C LYS A 33 -16.21 53.56 3.66
N GLN A 34 -16.94 53.90 4.70
CA GLN A 34 -18.23 54.58 4.52
C GLN A 34 -17.97 56.00 4.07
N ALA A 35 -18.07 56.23 2.77
CA ALA A 35 -18.11 57.61 2.23
C ALA A 35 -19.39 58.24 2.74
N ALA A 36 -19.28 59.19 3.65
CA ALA A 36 -20.39 59.98 4.13
C ALA A 36 -20.62 61.11 3.12
N ILE A 37 -21.70 61.06 2.39
CA ILE A 37 -22.19 62.18 1.59
C ILE A 37 -23.17 62.94 2.50
N THR A 38 -22.81 64.16 2.85
CA THR A 38 -23.69 65.02 3.62
C THR A 38 -24.80 65.58 2.75
N TYR A 39 -26.01 65.03 2.95
CA TYR A 39 -27.21 65.56 2.30
C TYR A 39 -28.06 66.33 3.33
N SER A 40 -28.60 67.53 2.90
CA SER A 40 -29.38 68.41 3.75
C SER A 40 -30.78 67.83 4.11
N SER A 41 -31.29 66.79 3.44
CA SER A 41 -32.56 66.15 3.79
C SER A 41 -32.62 64.71 3.30
N LEU A 42 -32.76 63.78 4.25
CA LEU A 42 -32.89 62.36 3.98
C LEU A 42 -34.36 61.90 3.77
N LYS A 43 -35.35 62.78 3.96
CA LYS A 43 -36.78 62.42 3.88
C LYS A 43 -37.22 61.83 2.55
N MET A 44 -36.49 62.10 1.48
CA MET A 44 -36.81 61.63 0.13
C MET A 44 -36.35 60.18 -0.10
N PHE A 45 -35.46 59.63 0.71
CA PHE A 45 -34.87 58.30 0.56
C PHE A 45 -35.44 57.26 1.55
N GLU A 46 -36.25 57.68 2.52
CA GLU A 46 -36.81 56.82 3.57
C GLU A 46 -37.72 55.65 3.03
N LYS A 47 -38.22 55.80 1.81
CA LYS A 47 -39.14 54.84 1.21
C LYS A 47 -38.53 53.90 0.15
N ILE A 48 -37.21 53.94 -0.04
CA ILE A 48 -36.57 53.09 -1.04
C ILE A 48 -36.28 51.70 -0.40
N PRO A 49 -36.95 50.62 -0.86
CA PRO A 49 -36.69 49.28 -0.33
C PRO A 49 -35.25 48.84 -0.68
N ALA A 50 -34.57 48.23 0.27
CA ALA A 50 -33.23 47.69 0.04
C ALA A 50 -33.22 46.75 -1.16
N THR A 51 -32.43 47.07 -2.16
CA THR A 51 -32.35 46.34 -3.41
C THR A 51 -31.69 44.98 -3.16
N PHE A 52 -32.13 43.96 -3.88
CA PHE A 52 -31.56 42.59 -3.84
C PHE A 52 -30.00 42.60 -3.98
N ARG A 53 -29.46 43.51 -4.77
CA ARG A 53 -28.02 43.80 -4.90
C ARG A 53 -27.35 44.19 -3.58
N GLU A 54 -28.03 44.90 -2.73
CA GLU A 54 -27.51 45.34 -1.46
C GLU A 54 -27.47 44.22 -0.44
N ARG A 55 -28.44 43.30 -0.47
CA ARG A 55 -28.45 42.08 0.33
C ARG A 55 -27.34 41.10 -0.09
N LEU A 56 -27.01 41.04 -1.37
CA LEU A 56 -26.02 40.12 -1.93
C LEU A 56 -24.60 40.72 -1.97
N ARG A 57 -24.38 41.95 -1.53
CA ARG A 57 -23.07 42.58 -1.64
C ARG A 57 -21.95 41.86 -0.91
N HIS A 58 -22.28 41.06 0.13
CA HIS A 58 -21.32 40.26 0.90
C HIS A 58 -21.14 38.86 0.35
N LEU A 59 -22.02 38.42 -0.55
CA LEU A 59 -21.99 37.09 -1.14
C LEU A 59 -20.67 36.77 -1.87
N PRO A 60 -20.10 37.66 -2.69
CA PRO A 60 -18.83 37.39 -3.38
C PRO A 60 -17.67 37.20 -2.40
N PHE A 61 -17.68 37.92 -1.27
CA PHE A 61 -16.68 37.74 -0.22
C PHE A 61 -16.86 36.40 0.49
N ALA A 62 -18.09 36.01 0.84
CA ALA A 62 -18.39 34.72 1.46
C ALA A 62 -17.97 33.53 0.55
N LEU A 63 -18.27 33.63 -0.76
CA LEU A 63 -17.83 32.62 -1.74
C LEU A 63 -16.31 32.52 -1.84
N ARG A 64 -15.57 33.62 -1.78
CA ARG A 64 -14.10 33.60 -1.77
C ARG A 64 -13.54 32.95 -0.52
N MET A 65 -14.13 33.21 0.65
CA MET A 65 -13.70 32.53 1.89
C MET A 65 -13.99 31.04 1.86
N LEU A 66 -15.17 30.66 1.35
CA LEU A 66 -15.53 29.27 1.17
C LEU A 66 -14.55 28.53 0.20
N ALA A 67 -14.25 29.17 -0.92
CA ALA A 67 -13.28 28.63 -1.89
C ALA A 67 -11.89 28.49 -1.27
N LEU A 68 -11.45 29.44 -0.44
CA LEU A 68 -10.18 29.36 0.29
C LEU A 68 -10.14 28.17 1.25
N VAL A 69 -11.22 27.94 2.01
CA VAL A 69 -11.34 26.81 2.93
C VAL A 69 -11.24 25.49 2.17
N PHE A 70 -11.99 25.32 1.06
CA PHE A 70 -11.91 24.12 0.23
C PHE A 70 -10.52 23.91 -0.37
N LEU A 71 -9.85 24.99 -0.77
CA LEU A 71 -8.49 24.91 -1.30
C LEU A 71 -7.51 24.43 -0.21
N ILE A 72 -7.62 24.92 1.02
CA ILE A 72 -6.78 24.48 2.14
C ILE A 72 -7.03 22.98 2.43
N ILE A 73 -8.30 22.56 2.44
CA ILE A 73 -8.65 21.15 2.65
C ILE A 73 -8.10 20.28 1.50
N ALA A 74 -8.20 20.73 0.25
CA ALA A 74 -7.68 20.03 -0.90
C ALA A 74 -6.15 19.89 -0.84
N LEU A 75 -5.43 20.94 -0.42
CA LEU A 75 -3.98 20.91 -0.23
C LEU A 75 -3.56 19.99 0.92
N ALA A 76 -4.37 19.86 1.96
CA ALA A 76 -4.13 18.92 3.06
C ALA A 76 -4.21 17.45 2.60
N ARG A 77 -4.70 17.18 1.36
CA ARG A 77 -4.83 15.86 0.72
C ARG A 77 -5.47 14.85 1.67
N PRO A 78 -6.78 14.93 1.91
CA PRO A 78 -7.47 13.90 2.67
C PRO A 78 -7.30 12.56 1.95
N GLN A 79 -6.75 11.57 2.64
CA GLN A 79 -6.54 10.22 2.14
C GLN A 79 -7.42 9.29 2.97
N ASN A 80 -8.24 8.50 2.30
CA ASN A 80 -8.78 7.31 2.91
C ASN A 80 -7.66 6.28 2.88
N PHE A 81 -6.98 6.10 3.98
CA PHE A 81 -6.33 4.84 4.17
C PHE A 81 -7.46 3.81 4.37
N SER A 82 -7.86 3.15 3.28
CA SER A 82 -8.10 1.74 3.42
C SER A 82 -6.77 1.21 3.89
N ALA A 83 -6.54 1.23 5.19
CA ALA A 83 -5.55 0.41 5.80
C ALA A 83 -5.88 -0.98 5.25
N GLY A 84 -5.11 -1.46 4.29
CA GLY A 84 -4.90 -2.87 4.21
C GLY A 84 -4.64 -3.18 5.66
N GLN A 85 -5.61 -3.83 6.29
CA GLN A 85 -5.49 -4.23 7.67
C GLN A 85 -4.07 -4.74 7.80
N SER A 86 -3.22 -4.00 8.52
CA SER A 86 -2.17 -4.66 9.25
C SER A 86 -2.96 -5.54 10.21
N VAL A 87 -3.36 -6.69 9.70
CA VAL A 87 -3.80 -7.80 10.50
C VAL A 87 -2.54 -8.07 11.32
N ASN A 88 -2.50 -7.55 12.55
CA ASN A 88 -1.74 -8.17 13.60
C ASN A 88 -2.42 -9.54 13.83
N ALA A 89 -2.48 -10.34 12.79
CA ALA A 89 -2.68 -11.75 12.88
C ALA A 89 -1.33 -12.25 13.41
N GLU A 90 -1.37 -13.00 14.47
CA GLU A 90 -0.28 -13.83 14.95
C GLU A 90 0.09 -14.88 13.89
N GLY A 91 0.21 -14.45 12.61
CA GLY A 91 0.59 -15.27 11.48
C GLY A 91 2.12 -15.33 11.38
N ILE A 92 2.61 -16.42 10.85
CA ILE A 92 4.05 -16.61 10.54
C ILE A 92 4.35 -16.20 9.11
N ASP A 93 5.61 -15.84 8.84
CA ASP A 93 6.09 -15.59 7.49
C ASP A 93 6.76 -16.83 6.92
N ILE A 94 6.29 -17.25 5.76
CA ILE A 94 6.73 -18.48 5.11
C ILE A 94 7.30 -18.16 3.73
N ALA A 95 8.56 -18.50 3.50
CA ALA A 95 9.16 -18.51 2.17
C ALA A 95 9.14 -19.94 1.60
N MET A 96 8.33 -20.17 0.59
CA MET A 96 8.32 -21.44 -0.15
C MET A 96 9.36 -21.39 -1.25
N VAL A 97 10.30 -22.32 -1.26
CA VAL A 97 11.42 -22.39 -2.21
C VAL A 97 11.24 -23.66 -3.05
N LEU A 98 10.85 -23.48 -4.31
CA LEU A 98 10.48 -24.55 -5.23
C LEU A 98 11.54 -24.77 -6.30
N ASP A 99 12.01 -25.99 -6.41
CA ASP A 99 12.88 -26.46 -7.48
C ASP A 99 12.10 -26.59 -8.80
N ILE A 100 12.65 -26.01 -9.87
CA ILE A 100 12.08 -26.12 -11.22
C ILE A 100 13.09 -26.66 -12.24
N SER A 101 14.15 -27.33 -11.74
CA SER A 101 15.17 -27.98 -12.56
C SER A 101 14.58 -29.13 -13.42
N GLY A 102 15.35 -29.55 -14.41
CA GLY A 102 14.91 -30.62 -15.34
C GLY A 102 14.56 -31.92 -14.68
N SER A 103 15.14 -32.28 -13.50
CA SER A 103 14.81 -33.47 -12.74
C SER A 103 13.35 -33.50 -12.25
N MET A 104 12.76 -32.31 -12.03
CA MET A 104 11.35 -32.19 -11.62
C MET A 104 10.34 -32.58 -12.70
N LEU A 105 10.79 -32.90 -13.92
CA LEU A 105 9.95 -33.48 -14.97
C LEU A 105 9.76 -35.02 -14.83
N ALA A 106 10.46 -35.68 -13.91
CA ALA A 106 10.30 -37.11 -13.69
C ALA A 106 8.85 -37.47 -13.34
N GLU A 107 8.35 -38.55 -13.95
CA GLU A 107 6.94 -38.99 -13.87
C GLU A 107 6.71 -40.07 -12.80
N ASP A 108 7.58 -40.20 -11.81
CA ASP A 108 7.40 -41.08 -10.66
C ASP A 108 6.24 -40.59 -9.75
N PHE A 109 5.95 -39.29 -9.80
CA PHE A 109 4.69 -38.68 -9.32
C PHE A 109 3.85 -38.23 -10.51
N LYS A 110 2.55 -38.47 -10.49
CA LYS A 110 1.67 -38.09 -11.60
C LYS A 110 1.15 -36.66 -11.46
N PRO A 111 1.19 -35.84 -12.52
CA PRO A 111 1.75 -36.12 -13.84
C PRO A 111 3.28 -36.09 -13.87
N ASN A 112 3.93 -35.29 -13.02
CA ASN A 112 5.36 -35.18 -12.77
C ASN A 112 5.63 -34.60 -11.37
N ARG A 113 6.90 -34.59 -10.95
CA ARG A 113 7.30 -34.08 -9.63
C ARG A 113 6.94 -32.60 -9.44
N LEU A 114 7.13 -31.75 -10.46
CA LEU A 114 6.80 -30.35 -10.38
C LEU A 114 5.32 -30.10 -10.11
N GLU A 115 4.45 -30.78 -10.86
CA GLU A 115 3.01 -30.63 -10.67
C GLU A 115 2.56 -31.22 -9.32
N ALA A 116 3.19 -32.29 -8.86
CA ALA A 116 2.95 -32.84 -7.53
C ALA A 116 3.37 -31.82 -6.43
N ALA A 117 4.54 -31.19 -6.55
CA ALA A 117 5.00 -30.15 -5.63
C ALA A 117 4.08 -28.92 -5.65
N LYS A 118 3.64 -28.47 -6.82
CA LYS A 118 2.66 -27.36 -6.95
C LYS A 118 1.35 -27.71 -6.24
N ASN A 119 0.85 -28.91 -6.38
CA ASN A 119 -0.37 -29.36 -5.67
C ASN A 119 -0.18 -29.36 -4.15
N VAL A 120 0.99 -29.77 -3.65
CA VAL A 120 1.31 -29.72 -2.21
C VAL A 120 1.32 -28.28 -1.72
N ILE A 121 1.96 -27.38 -2.45
CA ILE A 121 1.97 -25.94 -2.13
C ILE A 121 0.55 -25.38 -2.14
N ASP A 122 -0.25 -25.67 -3.17
CA ASP A 122 -1.62 -25.18 -3.30
C ASP A 122 -2.51 -25.62 -2.14
N ASN A 123 -2.43 -26.90 -1.77
CA ASN A 123 -3.13 -27.45 -0.60
C ASN A 123 -2.67 -26.80 0.71
N PHE A 124 -1.36 -26.61 0.87
CA PHE A 124 -0.79 -25.94 2.04
C PHE A 124 -1.28 -24.50 2.17
N VAL A 125 -1.23 -23.72 1.08
CA VAL A 125 -1.69 -22.34 1.03
C VAL A 125 -3.18 -22.23 1.31
N SER A 126 -3.98 -23.15 0.75
CA SER A 126 -5.44 -23.16 0.93
C SER A 126 -5.88 -23.38 2.38
N ALA A 127 -5.03 -24.02 3.20
CA ALA A 127 -5.31 -24.27 4.62
C ALA A 127 -4.92 -23.09 5.54
N ARG A 128 -4.33 -22.01 4.98
CA ARG A 128 -3.86 -20.85 5.75
C ARG A 128 -4.84 -19.69 5.63
N THR A 129 -4.88 -18.84 6.66
CA THR A 129 -5.80 -17.70 6.70
C THR A 129 -5.11 -16.39 7.08
N THR A 130 -3.98 -16.46 7.79
CA THR A 130 -3.33 -15.30 8.41
C THR A 130 -1.84 -15.19 8.11
N ASP A 131 -1.22 -16.27 7.59
CA ASP A 131 0.21 -16.33 7.32
C ASP A 131 0.57 -15.53 6.05
N ARG A 132 1.71 -14.84 6.04
CA ARG A 132 2.25 -14.27 4.81
C ARG A 132 3.11 -15.32 4.12
N ILE A 133 2.81 -15.59 2.86
CA ILE A 133 3.52 -16.62 2.10
C ILE A 133 4.16 -15.99 0.89
N GLY A 134 5.46 -16.21 0.72
CA GLY A 134 6.23 -15.86 -0.47
C GLY A 134 6.63 -17.10 -1.25
N LEU A 135 6.87 -16.93 -2.55
CA LEU A 135 7.26 -18.01 -3.45
C LEU A 135 8.56 -17.66 -4.18
N VAL A 136 9.56 -18.47 -3.96
CA VAL A 136 10.85 -18.44 -4.63
C VAL A 136 10.95 -19.66 -5.51
N ILE A 137 11.35 -19.51 -6.75
CA ILE A 137 11.68 -20.60 -7.65
C ILE A 137 13.19 -20.65 -7.88
N PHE A 138 13.75 -21.82 -8.03
CA PHE A 138 15.16 -21.94 -8.36
C PHE A 138 15.43 -23.13 -9.30
N SER A 139 16.48 -22.98 -10.05
CA SER A 139 17.15 -23.99 -10.84
C SER A 139 18.65 -23.73 -10.71
N ARG A 140 19.34 -23.29 -11.75
CA ARG A 140 20.72 -22.81 -11.68
C ARG A 140 20.86 -21.48 -10.91
N GLU A 141 19.84 -20.64 -11.04
CA GLU A 141 19.68 -19.37 -10.31
C GLU A 141 18.38 -19.39 -9.50
N ALA A 142 18.24 -18.44 -8.57
CA ALA A 142 17.05 -18.32 -7.74
C ALA A 142 16.33 -16.99 -8.00
N PHE A 143 15.02 -17.05 -8.13
CA PHE A 143 14.17 -15.92 -8.46
C PHE A 143 12.94 -15.85 -7.55
N THR A 144 12.58 -14.65 -7.09
CA THR A 144 11.33 -14.46 -6.34
C THR A 144 10.17 -14.35 -7.30
N GLN A 145 9.31 -15.35 -7.33
CA GLN A 145 8.09 -15.39 -8.14
C GLN A 145 6.95 -14.58 -7.49
N CYS A 146 6.84 -14.65 -6.17
CA CYS A 146 5.87 -13.89 -5.40
C CYS A 146 6.51 -13.39 -4.10
N PRO A 147 6.46 -12.08 -3.79
CA PRO A 147 6.87 -11.58 -2.47
C PRO A 147 5.91 -12.07 -1.39
N LEU A 148 6.28 -11.89 -0.11
CA LEU A 148 5.40 -12.22 1.02
C LEU A 148 4.06 -11.52 0.89
N THR A 149 2.98 -12.30 0.84
CA THR A 149 1.62 -11.81 0.67
C THR A 149 0.62 -12.64 1.46
N ILE A 150 -0.50 -12.02 1.83
CA ILE A 150 -1.71 -12.67 2.33
C ILE A 150 -2.75 -12.87 1.23
N ASP A 151 -2.47 -12.39 0.01
CA ASP A 151 -3.34 -12.63 -1.15
C ASP A 151 -3.01 -13.99 -1.76
N TYR A 152 -3.65 -15.01 -1.23
CA TYR A 152 -3.46 -16.39 -1.68
C TYR A 152 -3.97 -16.62 -3.11
N SER A 153 -4.88 -15.79 -3.61
CA SER A 153 -5.38 -15.90 -4.97
C SER A 153 -4.30 -15.54 -5.98
N VAL A 154 -3.58 -14.45 -5.73
CA VAL A 154 -2.42 -14.03 -6.53
C VAL A 154 -1.31 -15.07 -6.46
N LEU A 155 -0.98 -15.54 -5.25
CA LEU A 155 0.05 -16.57 -5.05
C LEU A 155 -0.23 -17.84 -5.86
N ARG A 156 -1.48 -18.34 -5.81
CA ARG A 156 -1.91 -19.55 -6.52
C ARG A 156 -1.88 -19.39 -8.04
N ASN A 157 -2.26 -18.21 -8.53
CA ASN A 157 -2.15 -17.92 -9.97
C ASN A 157 -0.69 -17.95 -10.42
N LEU A 158 0.21 -17.27 -9.69
CA LEU A 158 1.63 -17.26 -9.99
C LEU A 158 2.27 -18.65 -9.87
N LEU A 159 1.82 -19.47 -8.91
CA LEU A 159 2.23 -20.87 -8.77
C LEU A 159 1.80 -21.70 -10.00
N GLY A 160 0.58 -21.46 -10.50
CA GLY A 160 0.06 -22.14 -11.69
C GLY A 160 0.89 -21.89 -12.95
N ASP A 161 1.44 -20.68 -13.09
CA ASP A 161 2.23 -20.26 -14.26
C ASP A 161 3.66 -20.84 -14.29
N ILE A 162 4.13 -21.42 -13.18
CA ILE A 162 5.48 -21.96 -13.07
C ILE A 162 5.64 -23.19 -13.98
N ARG A 163 6.76 -23.21 -14.73
CA ARG A 163 7.14 -24.30 -15.62
C ARG A 163 8.66 -24.51 -15.56
N THR A 164 9.08 -25.75 -15.80
CA THR A 164 10.50 -26.03 -16.06
C THR A 164 10.99 -25.28 -17.29
N GLY A 165 12.27 -24.89 -17.30
CA GLY A 165 12.87 -24.12 -18.40
C GLY A 165 12.65 -22.60 -18.34
N MET A 166 12.00 -22.08 -17.28
CA MET A 166 11.94 -20.62 -17.02
C MET A 166 13.31 -20.07 -16.62
N ILE A 167 14.14 -20.89 -16.02
CA ILE A 167 15.53 -20.59 -15.59
C ILE A 167 16.43 -21.64 -16.24
N GLU A 168 17.69 -21.30 -16.48
CA GLU A 168 18.70 -22.24 -17.00
C GLU A 168 18.81 -23.48 -16.11
N ASP A 169 18.95 -24.66 -16.69
CA ASP A 169 18.92 -25.92 -15.96
C ASP A 169 20.13 -26.08 -15.03
N GLY A 170 19.88 -26.65 -13.88
CA GLY A 170 20.82 -26.88 -12.78
C GLY A 170 20.07 -26.87 -11.45
N THR A 171 20.75 -27.24 -10.37
CA THR A 171 20.13 -27.30 -9.03
C THR A 171 20.99 -26.55 -8.03
N ALA A 172 20.70 -25.26 -7.84
CA ALA A 172 21.40 -24.36 -6.92
C ALA A 172 20.61 -24.16 -5.62
N ILE A 173 20.58 -25.21 -4.79
CA ILE A 173 19.81 -25.23 -3.52
C ILE A 173 20.22 -24.07 -2.62
N GLY A 174 21.54 -23.84 -2.46
CA GLY A 174 22.04 -22.76 -1.60
C GLY A 174 21.56 -21.37 -2.04
N ASN A 175 21.50 -21.10 -3.35
CA ASN A 175 20.97 -19.86 -3.90
C ASN A 175 19.47 -19.72 -3.63
N GLY A 176 18.72 -20.84 -3.73
CA GLY A 176 17.30 -20.90 -3.39
C GLY A 176 17.03 -20.53 -1.94
N ILE A 177 17.77 -21.12 -1.01
CA ILE A 177 17.68 -20.83 0.44
C ILE A 177 18.07 -19.37 0.71
N ALA A 178 19.19 -18.89 0.16
CA ALA A 178 19.66 -17.53 0.33
C ALA A 178 18.63 -16.49 -0.15
N ASN A 179 17.95 -16.75 -1.27
CA ASN A 179 16.86 -15.91 -1.74
C ASN A 179 15.66 -15.95 -0.78
N GLY A 180 15.31 -17.13 -0.25
CA GLY A 180 14.28 -17.27 0.79
C GLY A 180 14.60 -16.47 2.04
N ILE A 181 15.83 -16.55 2.56
CA ILE A 181 16.32 -15.74 3.68
C ILE A 181 16.17 -14.25 3.39
N ASN A 182 16.58 -13.82 2.19
CA ASN A 182 16.48 -12.42 1.80
C ASN A 182 15.04 -11.90 1.73
N ARG A 183 14.04 -12.77 1.52
CA ARG A 183 12.63 -12.40 1.58
C ARG A 183 12.10 -12.28 3.00
N LEU A 184 12.72 -12.97 3.96
CA LEU A 184 12.31 -13.01 5.35
C LEU A 184 13.10 -12.07 6.27
N LYS A 185 14.26 -11.57 5.84
CA LYS A 185 15.17 -10.78 6.70
C LYS A 185 14.56 -9.50 7.24
N ASP A 186 13.69 -8.82 6.43
CA ASP A 186 13.05 -7.57 6.80
C ASP A 186 11.63 -7.80 7.37
N SER A 187 11.33 -9.04 7.76
CA SER A 187 10.05 -9.42 8.34
C SER A 187 9.99 -9.09 9.83
N ASP A 188 8.87 -8.50 10.26
CA ASP A 188 8.55 -8.22 11.67
C ASP A 188 7.80 -9.40 12.35
N ALA A 189 7.60 -10.53 11.66
CA ALA A 189 6.90 -11.68 12.21
C ALA A 189 7.75 -12.36 13.32
N GLU A 190 7.07 -12.84 14.37
CA GLU A 190 7.71 -13.58 15.47
C GLU A 190 8.36 -14.89 14.99
N SER A 191 7.73 -15.53 14.00
CA SER A 191 8.25 -16.77 13.41
C SER A 191 8.39 -16.63 11.89
N ARG A 192 9.55 -17.04 11.39
CA ARG A 192 9.92 -17.04 9.98
C ARG A 192 10.34 -18.45 9.59
N VAL A 193 9.79 -18.97 8.50
CA VAL A 193 9.99 -20.36 8.08
C VAL A 193 10.35 -20.40 6.60
N ILE A 194 11.34 -21.21 6.24
CA ILE A 194 11.66 -21.55 4.86
C ILE A 194 11.25 -23.01 4.63
N ILE A 195 10.44 -23.24 3.59
CA ILE A 195 10.07 -24.58 3.16
C ILE A 195 10.68 -24.84 1.80
N LEU A 196 11.65 -25.75 1.75
CA LEU A 196 12.33 -26.15 0.53
C LEU A 196 11.67 -27.39 -0.08
N LEU A 197 11.32 -27.31 -1.36
CA LEU A 197 10.81 -28.43 -2.16
C LEU A 197 11.79 -28.71 -3.30
N THR A 198 12.54 -29.75 -3.20
CA THR A 198 13.53 -30.19 -4.19
C THR A 198 13.62 -31.72 -4.21
N ASP A 199 14.01 -32.28 -5.34
CA ASP A 199 14.30 -33.71 -5.51
C ASP A 199 15.78 -33.96 -5.83
N GLY A 200 16.54 -32.88 -6.00
CA GLY A 200 17.89 -32.91 -6.54
C GLY A 200 19.00 -32.80 -5.50
N VAL A 201 20.20 -33.09 -5.99
CA VAL A 201 21.45 -32.83 -5.29
C VAL A 201 22.01 -31.52 -5.82
N ASN A 202 22.54 -30.70 -4.93
CA ASN A 202 23.15 -29.41 -5.31
C ASN A 202 24.30 -29.66 -6.33
N ASN A 203 24.15 -29.12 -7.52
CA ASN A 203 25.14 -29.25 -8.60
C ASN A 203 25.49 -27.91 -9.28
N ALA A 204 24.91 -26.82 -8.80
CA ALA A 204 25.09 -25.47 -9.31
C ALA A 204 25.01 -24.45 -8.17
N GLY A 205 25.26 -23.18 -8.50
CA GLY A 205 25.21 -22.06 -7.55
C GLY A 205 26.51 -21.78 -6.84
N GLU A 206 26.63 -20.57 -6.31
CA GLU A 206 27.82 -20.07 -5.60
C GLU A 206 27.72 -20.27 -4.08
N VAL A 207 26.49 -20.41 -3.59
CA VAL A 207 26.20 -20.54 -2.16
C VAL A 207 26.11 -22.02 -1.79
N ASP A 208 26.90 -22.42 -0.79
CA ASP A 208 26.78 -23.78 -0.22
C ASP A 208 25.46 -23.94 0.56
N PRO A 209 24.69 -25.02 0.31
CA PRO A 209 23.41 -25.23 0.98
C PRO A 209 23.49 -25.30 2.50
N ILE A 210 24.57 -25.89 3.06
CA ILE A 210 24.73 -26.02 4.50
C ILE A 210 24.97 -24.64 5.12
N SER A 211 25.87 -23.85 4.52
CA SER A 211 26.14 -22.50 4.97
C SER A 211 24.89 -21.61 4.88
N ALA A 212 24.07 -21.74 3.83
CA ALA A 212 22.80 -21.04 3.72
C ALA A 212 21.81 -21.46 4.82
N ALA A 213 21.74 -22.75 5.14
CA ALA A 213 20.87 -23.27 6.19
C ALA A 213 21.31 -22.81 7.59
N GLU A 214 22.60 -22.72 7.85
CA GLU A 214 23.15 -22.16 9.10
C GLU A 214 22.73 -20.71 9.30
N ILE A 215 22.84 -19.89 8.24
CA ILE A 215 22.39 -18.49 8.27
C ILE A 215 20.87 -18.40 8.51
N ALA A 216 20.09 -19.33 7.96
CA ALA A 216 18.63 -19.36 8.16
C ALA A 216 18.24 -19.71 9.61
N SER A 217 19.12 -20.36 10.37
CA SER A 217 18.86 -20.77 11.76
C SER A 217 19.19 -19.71 12.81
N THR A 218 19.83 -18.60 12.40
CA THR A 218 20.21 -17.46 13.28
C THR A 218 19.20 -16.33 13.20
#